data_d1c11a4b50f4fd648c29e70cf86e899f
#
_entry.id   d1c11a4b50f4fd648c29e70cf86e899f
#
_cell.length_a   1.000
_cell.length_b   1.000
_cell.length_c   1.000
_cell.angle_alpha   90.00
_cell.angle_beta   90.00
_cell.angle_gamma   90.00
#
_symmetry.space_group_name_H-M   'P 1'
#
loop_
_entity.id
_entity.type
_entity.pdbx_description
1 polymer ?
#
loop_
_entity_poly.entity_id
_entity_poly.type
_entity_poly.pdbx_seq_one_letter_code
_entity_poly.pdbx_strand_id
1 'polypeptide(L)'
;MYLKEDTLAYLSGEAFSNGAPIEWTFDNDDKRFCSRIEWLRELCAERQIVHVGCVDHDLNQALHKLKRGKWVHAELCAVAHRCLGVDLNVDGIEKVRTTMGFEDVLAADLMHDPCEPLFNQTWHDLLLGEVLEHIGNPVSFLARLHQRFANQFERIIITVPNAFAEENFRTARQGIEAINTDHRFWFTPYTLAKIVLDAGWQPKRLIACRNGVVKKRSLIKNRRLSRYPLLRNNLIMIAEPNLQTKTQ
;
A
#
# COMPACT_ATOMS: atom_id res chain seq x y z
N MET A 1 -12.36 6.95 3.42
CA MET A 1 -13.43 6.17 4.10
C MET A 1 -12.83 5.52 5.34
N TYR A 2 -13.44 5.71 6.49
CA TYR A 2 -13.16 4.94 7.70
C TYR A 2 -14.06 3.70 7.73
N LEU A 3 -13.54 2.58 8.22
CA LEU A 3 -14.32 1.34 8.32
C LEU A 3 -15.20 1.40 9.58
N LYS A 4 -16.47 1.04 9.41
CA LYS A 4 -17.47 1.02 10.49
C LYS A 4 -17.50 -0.36 11.13
N GLU A 5 -17.88 -0.45 12.40
CA GLU A 5 -17.94 -1.72 13.14
C GLU A 5 -18.88 -2.76 12.51
N ASP A 6 -20.04 -2.34 12.03
CA ASP A 6 -20.99 -3.22 11.34
C ASP A 6 -20.40 -3.84 10.06
N THR A 7 -19.53 -3.12 9.37
CA THR A 7 -18.80 -3.64 8.20
C THR A 7 -17.76 -4.69 8.61
N LEU A 8 -17.13 -4.53 9.78
CA LEU A 8 -16.11 -5.45 10.27
C LEU A 8 -16.66 -6.84 10.53
N ALA A 9 -17.90 -7.00 11.00
CA ALA A 9 -18.53 -8.30 11.24
C ALA A 9 -18.63 -9.14 9.95
N TYR A 10 -18.91 -8.51 8.79
CA TYR A 10 -18.88 -9.21 7.50
C TYR A 10 -17.46 -9.50 7.00
N LEU A 11 -16.52 -8.63 7.30
CA LEU A 11 -15.11 -8.85 6.94
C LEU A 11 -14.49 -9.98 7.77
N SER A 12 -14.78 -10.06 9.08
CA SER A 12 -14.28 -11.11 9.98
C SER A 12 -14.94 -12.48 9.75
N GLY A 13 -16.12 -12.51 9.11
CA GLY A 13 -16.93 -13.71 8.97
C GLY A 13 -17.81 -14.02 10.18
N GLU A 14 -17.92 -13.11 11.15
CA GLU A 14 -18.90 -13.22 12.27
C GLU A 14 -20.33 -13.06 11.76
N ALA A 15 -20.51 -12.31 10.68
CA ALA A 15 -21.79 -12.18 9.99
C ALA A 15 -21.67 -12.63 8.53
N PHE A 16 -22.74 -13.29 8.03
CA PHE A 16 -22.84 -13.73 6.64
C PHE A 16 -24.04 -13.08 5.97
N SER A 17 -23.87 -12.68 4.73
CA SER A 17 -24.96 -12.11 3.93
C SER A 17 -25.92 -13.15 3.36
N ASN A 18 -25.68 -14.45 3.62
CA ASN A 18 -26.51 -15.58 3.14
C ASN A 18 -26.80 -15.54 1.63
N GLY A 19 -25.78 -15.18 0.84
CA GLY A 19 -25.89 -15.07 -0.61
C GLY A 19 -26.41 -13.73 -1.13
N ALA A 20 -26.88 -12.83 -0.27
CA ALA A 20 -27.22 -11.46 -0.66
C ALA A 20 -25.94 -10.61 -0.79
N PRO A 21 -25.86 -9.68 -1.76
CA PRO A 21 -24.74 -8.75 -1.82
C PRO A 21 -24.81 -7.76 -0.66
N ILE A 22 -23.65 -7.41 -0.11
CA ILE A 22 -23.53 -6.26 0.78
C ILE A 22 -23.10 -5.04 -0.04
N GLU A 23 -23.75 -3.92 0.19
CA GLU A 23 -23.35 -2.65 -0.41
C GLU A 23 -22.35 -1.93 0.47
N TRP A 24 -21.13 -1.81 -0.02
CA TRP A 24 -20.07 -1.09 0.67
C TRP A 24 -19.84 0.27 0.02
N THR A 25 -20.51 1.28 0.57
CA THR A 25 -20.42 2.64 0.05
C THR A 25 -19.05 3.25 0.36
N PHE A 26 -18.36 3.63 -0.70
CA PHE A 26 -17.10 4.36 -0.58
C PHE A 26 -17.40 5.84 -0.34
N ASP A 27 -17.54 6.22 0.95
CA ASP A 27 -17.82 7.60 1.33
C ASP A 27 -16.66 8.51 0.92
N ASN A 28 -17.03 9.63 0.30
CA ASN A 28 -16.10 10.63 -0.16
C ASN A 28 -15.81 11.66 0.94
N ASP A 29 -15.55 11.18 2.19
CA ASP A 29 -15.22 12.06 3.33
C ASP A 29 -13.96 12.88 3.05
N ASP A 30 -13.09 12.35 2.19
CA ASP A 30 -11.91 13.03 1.70
C ASP A 30 -12.08 13.40 0.22
N LYS A 31 -12.66 14.57 -0.01
CA LYS A 31 -12.90 15.13 -1.36
C LYS A 31 -11.60 15.44 -2.10
N ARG A 32 -10.43 15.30 -1.45
CA ARG A 32 -9.15 15.56 -2.08
C ARG A 32 -8.86 14.56 -3.19
N PHE A 33 -8.46 15.08 -4.32
CA PHE A 33 -8.02 14.29 -5.45
C PHE A 33 -6.51 14.45 -5.61
N CYS A 34 -5.77 13.63 -4.88
CA CYS A 34 -4.31 13.64 -4.81
C CYS A 34 -3.71 12.37 -5.40
N SER A 35 -2.43 12.44 -5.72
CA SER A 35 -1.64 11.28 -6.09
C SER A 35 -1.30 10.42 -4.86
N ARG A 36 -0.90 9.18 -5.12
CA ARG A 36 -0.38 8.27 -4.09
C ARG A 36 0.81 8.87 -3.34
N ILE A 37 1.73 9.48 -4.08
CA ILE A 37 2.92 10.09 -3.48
C ILE A 37 2.54 11.24 -2.54
N GLU A 38 1.63 12.13 -2.95
CA GLU A 38 1.16 13.23 -2.08
C GLU A 38 0.52 12.70 -0.79
N TRP A 39 -0.29 11.64 -0.89
CA TRP A 39 -0.85 10.98 0.29
C TRP A 39 0.21 10.35 1.19
N LEU A 40 1.15 9.59 0.62
CA LEU A 40 2.20 8.94 1.38
C LEU A 40 3.12 9.95 2.06
N ARG A 41 3.47 11.05 1.40
CA ARG A 41 4.23 12.14 2.02
C ARG A 41 3.53 12.72 3.25
N GLU A 42 2.21 12.93 3.18
CA GLU A 42 1.42 13.45 4.31
C GLU A 42 1.30 12.42 5.44
N LEU A 43 1.03 11.16 5.10
CA LEU A 43 0.86 10.09 6.09
C LEU A 43 2.16 9.76 6.85
N CYS A 44 3.30 9.92 6.18
CA CYS A 44 4.62 9.55 6.70
C CYS A 44 5.45 10.75 7.19
N ALA A 45 4.93 11.98 7.10
CA ALA A 45 5.64 13.18 7.55
C ALA A 45 6.01 13.09 9.04
N GLU A 46 7.27 13.44 9.38
CA GLU A 46 7.83 13.42 10.74
C GLU A 46 7.75 12.07 11.46
N ARG A 47 7.54 10.96 10.72
CA ARG A 47 7.41 9.61 11.28
C ARG A 47 8.65 8.77 11.01
N GLN A 48 8.87 7.76 11.84
CA GLN A 48 9.88 6.71 11.60
C GLN A 48 9.19 5.58 10.86
N ILE A 49 9.63 5.30 9.65
CA ILE A 49 8.97 4.37 8.74
C ILE A 49 9.92 3.32 8.17
N VAL A 50 9.39 2.14 7.89
CA VAL A 50 10.07 1.11 7.11
C VAL A 50 9.34 0.99 5.78
N HIS A 51 10.03 1.26 4.68
CA HIS A 51 9.51 1.18 3.32
C HIS A 51 9.97 -0.10 2.63
N VAL A 52 9.07 -1.07 2.50
CA VAL A 52 9.30 -2.36 1.84
C VAL A 52 9.05 -2.25 0.34
N GLY A 53 9.94 -2.87 -0.46
CA GLY A 53 9.92 -2.72 -1.91
C GLY A 53 10.49 -1.36 -2.34
N CYS A 54 11.56 -0.90 -1.66
CA CYS A 54 12.12 0.43 -1.90
C CYS A 54 12.90 0.54 -3.21
N VAL A 55 13.40 -0.58 -3.74
CA VAL A 55 14.08 -0.63 -5.04
C VAL A 55 13.06 -0.72 -6.15
N ASP A 56 13.14 0.18 -7.12
CA ASP A 56 12.32 0.11 -8.33
C ASP A 56 12.82 -1.01 -9.26
N HIS A 57 12.03 -1.40 -10.26
CA HIS A 57 12.32 -2.52 -11.16
C HIS A 57 13.74 -2.49 -11.76
N ASP A 58 14.26 -1.32 -12.08
CA ASP A 58 15.67 -1.14 -12.49
C ASP A 58 16.23 0.23 -12.07
N LEU A 59 17.55 0.29 -11.96
CA LEU A 59 18.27 1.49 -11.52
C LEU A 59 18.04 2.70 -12.45
N ASN A 60 17.97 2.48 -13.78
CA ASN A 60 17.79 3.59 -14.73
C ASN A 60 16.41 4.22 -14.57
N GLN A 61 15.39 3.39 -14.36
CA GLN A 61 14.05 3.88 -14.07
C GLN A 61 13.99 4.59 -12.72
N ALA A 62 14.62 4.04 -11.68
CA ALA A 62 14.71 4.67 -10.36
C ALA A 62 15.39 6.04 -10.44
N LEU A 63 16.55 6.16 -11.10
CA LEU A 63 17.25 7.42 -11.31
C LEU A 63 16.41 8.44 -12.10
N HIS A 64 15.69 7.98 -13.13
CA HIS A 64 14.79 8.83 -13.90
C HIS A 64 13.60 9.33 -13.05
N LYS A 65 13.05 8.48 -12.23
CA LYS A 65 11.98 8.83 -11.28
C LYS A 65 12.50 9.77 -10.19
N LEU A 66 13.70 9.54 -9.65
CA LEU A 66 14.36 10.40 -8.66
C LEU A 66 14.50 11.83 -9.19
N LYS A 67 15.09 12.01 -10.39
CA LYS A 67 15.24 13.32 -11.03
C LYS A 67 13.92 14.08 -11.26
N ARG A 68 12.80 13.38 -11.24
CA ARG A 68 11.46 13.94 -11.48
C ARG A 68 10.60 14.04 -10.22
N GLY A 69 11.13 13.73 -9.03
CA GLY A 69 10.36 13.69 -7.80
C GLY A 69 9.23 12.64 -7.84
N LYS A 70 9.52 11.44 -8.38
CA LYS A 70 8.53 10.38 -8.57
C LYS A 70 8.96 9.04 -8.00
N TRP A 71 10.17 8.93 -7.46
CA TRP A 71 10.61 7.74 -6.79
C TRP A 71 10.13 7.79 -5.34
N VAL A 72 9.24 6.86 -4.99
CA VAL A 72 8.52 6.88 -3.71
C VAL A 72 9.47 6.91 -2.53
N HIS A 73 10.54 6.10 -2.53
CA HIS A 73 11.50 6.05 -1.42
C HIS A 73 12.13 7.42 -1.14
N ALA A 74 12.62 8.11 -2.16
CA ALA A 74 13.21 9.45 -1.98
C ALA A 74 12.18 10.47 -1.46
N GLU A 75 10.95 10.40 -1.95
CA GLU A 75 9.87 11.29 -1.52
C GLU A 75 9.48 11.06 -0.05
N LEU A 76 9.61 9.81 0.42
CA LEU A 76 9.40 9.45 1.81
C LEU A 76 10.57 9.92 2.68
N CYS A 77 11.82 9.66 2.27
CA CYS A 77 13.02 10.15 2.98
C CYS A 77 13.03 11.67 3.13
N ALA A 78 12.44 12.39 2.19
CA ALA A 78 12.37 13.86 2.24
C ALA A 78 11.40 14.42 3.30
N VAL A 79 10.47 13.62 3.82
CA VAL A 79 9.45 14.07 4.77
C VAL A 79 9.41 13.30 6.09
N ALA A 80 9.87 12.05 6.09
CA ALA A 80 9.94 11.22 7.29
C ALA A 80 11.04 11.71 8.24
N HIS A 81 10.86 11.48 9.53
CA HIS A 81 11.94 11.64 10.51
C HIS A 81 13.05 10.62 10.25
N ARG A 82 12.68 9.38 9.92
CA ARG A 82 13.58 8.32 9.47
C ARG A 82 12.84 7.40 8.48
N CYS A 83 13.50 7.00 7.41
CA CYS A 83 12.96 6.10 6.40
C CYS A 83 13.95 4.98 6.09
N LEU A 84 13.79 3.81 6.73
CA LEU A 84 14.55 2.61 6.39
C LEU A 84 13.93 1.95 5.15
N GLY A 85 14.69 1.87 4.06
CA GLY A 85 14.29 1.11 2.88
C GLY A 85 14.64 -0.37 3.03
N VAL A 86 13.70 -1.26 2.71
CA VAL A 86 13.95 -2.72 2.71
C VAL A 86 13.54 -3.30 1.37
N ASP A 87 14.39 -4.17 0.82
CA ASP A 87 14.11 -4.89 -0.43
C ASP A 87 14.81 -6.23 -0.46
N LEU A 88 14.29 -7.18 -1.23
CA LEU A 88 14.91 -8.49 -1.49
C LEU A 88 16.10 -8.39 -2.45
N ASN A 89 16.12 -7.34 -3.28
CA ASN A 89 17.10 -7.14 -4.34
C ASN A 89 18.42 -6.59 -3.77
N VAL A 90 19.34 -7.50 -3.44
CA VAL A 90 20.67 -7.17 -2.87
C VAL A 90 21.43 -6.19 -3.76
N ASP A 91 21.52 -6.47 -5.07
CA ASP A 91 22.23 -5.60 -6.04
C ASP A 91 21.54 -4.23 -6.17
N GLY A 92 20.22 -4.22 -6.10
CA GLY A 92 19.42 -2.99 -6.12
C GLY A 92 19.68 -2.12 -4.89
N ILE A 93 19.71 -2.71 -3.70
CA ILE A 93 20.03 -2.03 -2.44
C ILE A 93 21.44 -1.45 -2.47
N GLU A 94 22.43 -2.22 -2.94
CA GLU A 94 23.80 -1.72 -3.06
C GLU A 94 23.89 -0.50 -4.01
N LYS A 95 23.17 -0.52 -5.12
CA LYS A 95 23.11 0.62 -6.05
C LYS A 95 22.36 1.81 -5.48
N VAL A 96 21.29 1.57 -4.71
CA VAL A 96 20.57 2.65 -3.99
C VAL A 96 21.51 3.33 -3.01
N ARG A 97 22.35 2.59 -2.30
CA ARG A 97 23.33 3.11 -1.37
C ARG A 97 24.44 3.87 -2.10
N THR A 98 25.14 3.20 -3.01
CA THR A 98 26.39 3.71 -3.62
C THR A 98 26.16 4.75 -4.71
N THR A 99 25.10 4.58 -5.52
CA THR A 99 24.85 5.42 -6.70
C THR A 99 23.83 6.51 -6.42
N MET A 100 22.83 6.24 -5.58
CA MET A 100 21.74 7.19 -5.32
C MET A 100 21.90 7.93 -3.99
N GLY A 101 22.83 7.50 -3.11
CA GLY A 101 23.17 8.18 -1.86
C GLY A 101 22.19 7.99 -0.72
N PHE A 102 21.41 6.90 -0.70
CA PHE A 102 20.49 6.56 0.39
C PHE A 102 21.13 5.48 1.27
N GLU A 103 21.66 5.88 2.43
CA GLU A 103 22.42 5.03 3.34
C GLU A 103 21.53 4.06 4.14
N ASP A 104 20.35 4.52 4.59
CA ASP A 104 19.45 3.76 5.47
C ASP A 104 18.60 2.77 4.64
N VAL A 105 19.27 1.77 4.10
CA VAL A 105 18.66 0.71 3.28
C VAL A 105 19.21 -0.67 3.66
N LEU A 106 18.35 -1.69 3.62
CA LEU A 106 18.62 -3.06 4.03
C LEU A 106 18.16 -4.05 2.95
N ALA A 107 19.07 -4.92 2.52
CA ALA A 107 18.71 -6.10 1.73
C ALA A 107 18.27 -7.20 2.68
N ALA A 108 16.97 -7.53 2.70
CA ALA A 108 16.44 -8.55 3.60
C ALA A 108 15.10 -9.11 3.13
N ASP A 109 14.90 -10.41 3.38
CA ASP A 109 13.61 -11.06 3.35
C ASP A 109 12.91 -10.92 4.71
N LEU A 110 11.88 -10.07 4.76
CA LEU A 110 11.11 -9.88 5.99
C LEU A 110 10.41 -11.16 6.49
N MET A 111 10.28 -12.17 5.64
CA MET A 111 9.67 -13.45 6.04
C MET A 111 10.64 -14.35 6.79
N HIS A 112 11.92 -14.31 6.47
CA HIS A 112 12.89 -15.33 6.89
C HIS A 112 14.12 -14.75 7.60
N ASP A 113 14.61 -13.57 7.20
CA ASP A 113 15.86 -13.01 7.73
C ASP A 113 15.68 -12.43 9.14
N PRO A 114 16.75 -12.36 9.94
CA PRO A 114 16.68 -11.84 11.32
C PRO A 114 16.23 -10.36 11.40
N CYS A 115 16.53 -9.52 10.42
CA CYS A 115 16.10 -8.11 10.34
C CYS A 115 16.32 -7.31 11.64
N GLU A 116 17.50 -7.41 12.25
CA GLU A 116 17.83 -6.77 13.54
C GLU A 116 17.44 -5.29 13.63
N PRO A 117 17.65 -4.45 12.59
CA PRO A 117 17.26 -3.05 12.66
C PRO A 117 15.77 -2.81 12.91
N LEU A 118 14.91 -3.77 12.55
CA LEU A 118 13.47 -3.68 12.78
C LEU A 118 13.09 -4.02 14.23
N PHE A 119 13.85 -4.90 14.89
CA PHE A 119 13.56 -5.34 16.25
C PHE A 119 14.17 -4.44 17.33
N ASN A 120 15.22 -3.70 17.00
CA ASN A 120 15.97 -2.89 17.98
C ASN A 120 15.27 -1.58 18.36
N GLN A 121 14.13 -1.27 17.74
CA GLN A 121 13.34 -0.08 18.04
C GLN A 121 11.88 -0.27 17.64
N THR A 122 11.04 0.67 18.06
CA THR A 122 9.66 0.79 17.57
C THR A 122 9.60 1.75 16.38
N TRP A 123 8.71 1.45 15.45
CA TRP A 123 8.46 2.22 14.26
C TRP A 123 7.01 2.70 14.23
N HIS A 124 6.77 3.82 13.60
CA HIS A 124 5.39 4.26 13.41
C HIS A 124 4.71 3.48 12.29
N ASP A 125 5.36 3.35 11.11
CA ASP A 125 4.72 2.77 9.94
C ASP A 125 5.57 1.67 9.27
N LEU A 126 4.91 0.54 8.94
CA LEU A 126 5.38 -0.42 7.95
C LEU A 126 4.66 -0.13 6.64
N LEU A 127 5.37 0.35 5.63
CA LEU A 127 4.80 0.68 4.32
C LEU A 127 5.12 -0.39 3.28
N LEU A 128 4.08 -1.02 2.73
CA LEU A 128 4.13 -1.90 1.57
C LEU A 128 3.68 -1.12 0.32
N GLY A 129 4.64 -0.63 -0.44
CA GLY A 129 4.37 0.24 -1.60
C GLY A 129 4.28 -0.52 -2.92
N GLU A 130 3.09 -0.95 -3.36
CA GLU A 130 2.91 -1.77 -4.58
C GLU A 130 3.69 -3.11 -4.47
N VAL A 131 3.49 -3.82 -3.37
CA VAL A 131 4.13 -5.11 -3.08
C VAL A 131 3.10 -6.24 -3.09
N LEU A 132 1.92 -6.01 -2.51
CA LEU A 132 0.98 -7.09 -2.18
C LEU A 132 0.39 -7.76 -3.43
N GLU A 133 0.24 -7.04 -4.53
CA GLU A 133 -0.22 -7.57 -5.82
C GLU A 133 0.74 -8.59 -6.46
N HIS A 134 2.02 -8.57 -6.07
CA HIS A 134 3.04 -9.50 -6.53
C HIS A 134 3.13 -10.78 -5.69
N ILE A 135 2.50 -10.79 -4.50
CA ILE A 135 2.59 -11.88 -3.54
C ILE A 135 1.62 -13.01 -3.88
N GLY A 136 2.12 -14.25 -3.98
CA GLY A 136 1.29 -15.42 -4.34
C GLY A 136 0.23 -15.80 -3.29
N ASN A 137 0.50 -15.55 -2.00
CA ASN A 137 -0.47 -15.74 -0.91
C ASN A 137 -0.42 -14.50 0.01
N PRO A 138 -1.20 -13.45 -0.30
CA PRO A 138 -1.16 -12.20 0.44
C PRO A 138 -1.63 -12.31 1.89
N VAL A 139 -2.56 -13.21 2.21
CA VAL A 139 -3.02 -13.45 3.60
C VAL A 139 -1.87 -14.00 4.43
N SER A 140 -1.22 -15.08 3.97
CA SER A 140 -0.10 -15.70 4.68
C SER A 140 1.09 -14.74 4.83
N PHE A 141 1.36 -13.93 3.81
CA PHE A 141 2.42 -12.91 3.85
C PHE A 141 2.14 -11.87 4.93
N LEU A 142 0.97 -11.27 4.94
CA LEU A 142 0.57 -10.27 5.94
C LEU A 142 0.48 -10.87 7.35
N ALA A 143 -0.03 -12.11 7.49
CA ALA A 143 -0.08 -12.81 8.77
C ALA A 143 1.33 -13.08 9.34
N ARG A 144 2.29 -13.44 8.48
CA ARG A 144 3.68 -13.61 8.88
C ARG A 144 4.33 -12.30 9.32
N LEU A 145 4.06 -11.20 8.59
CA LEU A 145 4.49 -9.85 9.00
C LEU A 145 3.90 -9.47 10.37
N HIS A 146 2.61 -9.74 10.58
CA HIS A 146 1.94 -9.52 11.87
C HIS A 146 2.61 -10.32 12.99
N GLN A 147 2.80 -11.63 12.79
CA GLN A 147 3.45 -12.53 13.76
C GLN A 147 4.83 -12.03 14.17
N ARG A 148 5.63 -11.55 13.22
CA ARG A 148 7.02 -11.12 13.46
C ARG A 148 7.11 -9.73 14.04
N PHE A 149 6.28 -8.80 13.59
CA PHE A 149 6.52 -7.37 13.77
C PHE A 149 5.36 -6.58 14.38
N ALA A 150 4.24 -7.20 14.79
CA ALA A 150 3.09 -6.47 15.32
C ALA A 150 3.41 -5.56 16.53
N ASN A 151 4.43 -5.91 17.32
CA ASN A 151 4.84 -5.12 18.47
C ASN A 151 5.85 -4.02 18.13
N GLN A 152 6.38 -3.99 16.90
CA GLN A 152 7.36 -3.03 16.43
C GLN A 152 6.75 -1.85 15.67
N PHE A 153 5.51 -2.01 15.19
CA PHE A 153 4.82 -1.01 14.37
C PHE A 153 3.51 -0.56 14.98
N GLU A 154 3.23 0.75 14.91
CA GLU A 154 1.91 1.28 15.28
C GLU A 154 0.87 0.92 14.22
N ARG A 155 1.27 0.95 12.95
CA ARG A 155 0.36 0.63 11.83
C ARG A 155 1.10 0.13 10.58
N ILE A 156 0.34 -0.54 9.73
CA ILE A 156 0.76 -0.88 8.38
C ILE A 156 0.04 0.01 7.36
N ILE A 157 0.77 0.47 6.35
CA ILE A 157 0.23 1.19 5.19
C ILE A 157 0.48 0.32 3.97
N ILE A 158 -0.58 -0.02 3.23
CA ILE A 158 -0.50 -0.87 2.04
C ILE A 158 -1.01 -0.10 0.85
N THR A 159 -0.24 -0.01 -0.23
CA THR A 159 -0.74 0.53 -1.50
C THR A 159 -0.81 -0.55 -2.55
N VAL A 160 -1.90 -0.58 -3.32
CA VAL A 160 -2.12 -1.54 -4.41
C VAL A 160 -2.90 -0.91 -5.57
N PRO A 161 -2.77 -1.43 -6.79
CA PRO A 161 -3.65 -1.07 -7.90
C PRO A 161 -5.12 -1.41 -7.59
N ASN A 162 -6.02 -0.52 -7.99
CA ASN A 162 -7.46 -0.67 -7.78
C ASN A 162 -8.11 -1.41 -8.97
N ALA A 163 -8.78 -2.52 -8.69
CA ALA A 163 -9.53 -3.28 -9.69
C ALA A 163 -10.61 -2.42 -10.39
N PHE A 164 -11.24 -1.49 -9.67
CA PHE A 164 -12.27 -0.59 -10.18
C PHE A 164 -11.73 0.64 -10.91
N ALA A 165 -10.43 0.67 -11.25
CA ALA A 165 -9.86 1.78 -12.01
C ALA A 165 -10.64 2.00 -13.31
N GLU A 166 -10.92 3.27 -13.64
CA GLU A 166 -11.62 3.64 -14.88
C GLU A 166 -10.96 3.06 -16.13
N GLU A 167 -9.63 2.98 -16.11
CA GLU A 167 -8.86 2.41 -17.22
C GLU A 167 -9.20 0.93 -17.44
N ASN A 168 -9.40 0.14 -16.37
CA ASN A 168 -9.76 -1.27 -16.45
C ASN A 168 -11.14 -1.47 -17.10
N PHE A 169 -12.13 -0.67 -16.73
CA PHE A 169 -13.45 -0.71 -17.39
C PHE A 169 -13.38 -0.31 -18.87
N ARG A 170 -12.54 0.66 -19.20
CA ARG A 170 -12.38 1.10 -20.59
C ARG A 170 -11.78 0.00 -21.46
N THR A 171 -10.73 -0.67 -21.00
CA THR A 171 -10.09 -1.77 -21.73
C THR A 171 -10.97 -3.01 -21.77
N ALA A 172 -11.65 -3.35 -20.67
CA ALA A 172 -12.57 -4.49 -20.61
C ALA A 172 -13.74 -4.36 -21.62
N ARG A 173 -14.27 -3.14 -21.84
CA ARG A 173 -15.28 -2.89 -22.89
C ARG A 173 -14.77 -3.14 -24.31
N GLN A 174 -13.47 -3.22 -24.51
CA GLN A 174 -12.81 -3.52 -25.79
C GLN A 174 -12.41 -5.00 -25.88
N GLY A 175 -12.78 -5.83 -24.85
CA GLY A 175 -12.36 -7.21 -24.75
C GLY A 175 -10.88 -7.39 -24.38
N ILE A 176 -10.26 -6.37 -23.78
CA ILE A 176 -8.82 -6.35 -23.45
C ILE A 176 -8.66 -6.34 -21.93
N GLU A 177 -7.88 -7.27 -21.40
CA GLU A 177 -7.28 -7.16 -20.09
C GLU A 177 -5.85 -6.61 -20.23
N ALA A 178 -5.58 -5.49 -19.56
CA ALA A 178 -4.24 -4.90 -19.49
C ALA A 178 -3.74 -4.99 -18.04
N ILE A 179 -2.79 -5.90 -17.80
CA ILE A 179 -2.22 -6.17 -16.48
C ILE A 179 -0.69 -6.20 -16.58
N ASN A 180 0.00 -5.79 -15.51
CA ASN A 180 1.43 -6.04 -15.39
C ASN A 180 1.66 -7.54 -15.23
N THR A 181 2.60 -8.10 -15.97
CA THR A 181 2.88 -9.55 -15.99
C THR A 181 3.30 -10.12 -14.63
N ASP A 182 3.79 -9.27 -13.72
CA ASP A 182 4.22 -9.66 -12.39
C ASP A 182 3.10 -9.61 -11.35
N HIS A 183 1.96 -8.99 -11.69
CA HIS A 183 0.79 -8.95 -10.82
C HIS A 183 0.07 -10.29 -10.81
N ARG A 184 -0.31 -10.75 -9.63
CA ARG A 184 -1.08 -11.96 -9.39
C ARG A 184 -2.53 -11.65 -9.03
N PHE A 185 -2.80 -10.43 -8.51
CA PHE A 185 -4.10 -10.04 -8.01
C PHE A 185 -4.47 -8.62 -8.41
N TRP A 186 -5.78 -8.45 -8.65
CA TRP A 186 -6.46 -7.18 -8.62
C TRP A 186 -7.22 -7.04 -7.30
N PHE A 187 -7.04 -5.93 -6.60
CA PHE A 187 -7.72 -5.68 -5.33
C PHE A 187 -8.88 -4.70 -5.50
N THR A 188 -10.02 -5.05 -4.90
CA THR A 188 -11.09 -4.09 -4.62
C THR A 188 -10.93 -3.57 -3.18
N PRO A 189 -11.58 -2.46 -2.81
CA PRO A 189 -11.61 -2.00 -1.42
C PRO A 189 -11.99 -3.11 -0.42
N TYR A 190 -13.04 -3.87 -0.73
CA TYR A 190 -13.54 -4.93 0.13
C TYR A 190 -12.56 -6.11 0.24
N THR A 191 -12.06 -6.62 -0.89
CA THR A 191 -11.15 -7.76 -0.87
C THR A 191 -9.82 -7.44 -0.21
N LEU A 192 -9.31 -6.21 -0.37
CA LEU A 192 -8.12 -5.75 0.34
C LEU A 192 -8.35 -5.70 1.86
N ALA A 193 -9.48 -5.11 2.30
CA ALA A 193 -9.80 -5.04 3.73
C ALA A 193 -9.97 -6.42 4.36
N LYS A 194 -10.60 -7.36 3.64
CA LYS A 194 -10.81 -8.73 4.11
C LYS A 194 -9.48 -9.46 4.29
N ILE A 195 -8.59 -9.42 3.31
CA ILE A 195 -7.25 -10.03 3.37
C ILE A 195 -6.44 -9.46 4.54
N VAL A 196 -6.50 -8.15 4.74
CA VAL A 196 -5.79 -7.46 5.84
C VAL A 196 -6.33 -7.91 7.19
N LEU A 197 -7.66 -8.02 7.33
CA LEU A 197 -8.29 -8.49 8.57
C LEU A 197 -7.99 -9.97 8.85
N ASP A 198 -8.12 -10.85 7.84
CA ASP A 198 -7.83 -12.29 7.94
C ASP A 198 -6.36 -12.54 8.36
N ALA A 199 -5.47 -11.61 8.06
CA ALA A 199 -4.06 -11.65 8.42
C ALA A 199 -3.72 -11.10 9.81
N GLY A 200 -4.72 -10.71 10.62
CA GLY A 200 -4.53 -10.21 11.99
C GLY A 200 -4.33 -8.71 12.11
N TRP A 201 -4.49 -7.96 11.03
CA TRP A 201 -4.44 -6.51 11.04
C TRP A 201 -5.84 -5.92 11.06
N GLN A 202 -6.08 -4.92 11.88
CA GLN A 202 -7.36 -4.21 11.98
C GLN A 202 -7.43 -3.07 10.95
N PRO A 203 -8.19 -3.20 9.86
CA PRO A 203 -8.36 -2.12 8.88
C PRO A 203 -9.01 -0.90 9.54
N LYS A 204 -8.42 0.29 9.34
CA LYS A 204 -8.92 1.56 9.91
C LYS A 204 -9.40 2.54 8.85
N ARG A 205 -8.60 2.74 7.83
CA ARG A 205 -8.89 3.73 6.79
C ARG A 205 -8.49 3.23 5.43
N LEU A 206 -9.37 3.46 4.43
CA LEU A 206 -9.10 3.20 3.03
C LEU A 206 -9.24 4.47 2.22
N ILE A 207 -8.26 4.74 1.37
CA ILE A 207 -8.18 5.93 0.52
C ILE A 207 -8.03 5.46 -0.93
N ALA A 208 -8.87 5.98 -1.82
CA ALA A 208 -8.65 5.83 -3.24
C ALA A 208 -7.93 7.06 -3.79
N CYS A 209 -6.83 6.86 -4.52
CA CYS A 209 -5.99 7.93 -5.03
C CYS A 209 -5.51 7.65 -6.46
N ARG A 210 -4.73 8.56 -7.01
CA ARG A 210 -4.05 8.35 -8.29
C ARG A 210 -2.64 7.82 -8.09
N ASN A 211 -2.26 6.81 -8.85
CA ASN A 211 -0.88 6.32 -8.83
C ASN A 211 0.12 7.39 -9.33
N GLY A 212 -0.21 8.10 -10.40
CA GLY A 212 0.67 9.13 -10.97
C GLY A 212 0.23 10.56 -10.64
N VAL A 213 1.09 11.53 -10.94
CA VAL A 213 0.86 12.97 -10.74
C VAL A 213 -0.48 13.42 -11.35
N VAL A 214 -1.25 14.18 -10.58
CA VAL A 214 -2.49 14.79 -11.05
C VAL A 214 -2.17 15.95 -12.00
N LYS A 215 -2.34 15.72 -13.31
CA LYS A 215 -2.07 16.74 -14.33
C LYS A 215 -3.16 17.81 -14.30
N LYS A 216 -2.82 19.06 -13.96
CA LYS A 216 -3.76 20.21 -13.93
C LYS A 216 -4.51 20.43 -15.26
N ARG A 217 -3.91 20.05 -16.41
CA ARG A 217 -4.51 20.22 -17.75
C ARG A 217 -5.67 19.24 -18.07
N SER A 218 -5.88 18.19 -17.28
CA SER A 218 -6.94 17.18 -17.47
C SER A 218 -8.20 17.51 -16.67
N LEU A 219 -8.76 18.69 -16.82
CA LEU A 219 -9.87 19.19 -15.99
C LEU A 219 -11.08 18.25 -15.94
N ILE A 220 -11.54 17.74 -17.09
CA ILE A 220 -12.72 16.84 -17.18
C ILE A 220 -12.44 15.51 -16.46
N LYS A 221 -11.30 14.87 -16.73
CA LYS A 221 -10.90 13.63 -16.07
C LYS A 221 -10.74 13.83 -14.56
N ASN A 222 -10.09 14.91 -14.16
CA ASN A 222 -9.87 15.22 -12.75
C ASN A 222 -11.19 15.47 -12.02
N ARG A 223 -12.13 16.24 -12.62
CA ARG A 223 -13.46 16.49 -12.05
C ARG A 223 -14.26 15.19 -11.88
N ARG A 224 -14.21 14.29 -12.87
CA ARG A 224 -14.87 12.99 -12.79
C ARG A 224 -14.26 12.10 -11.70
N LEU A 225 -12.94 11.94 -11.66
CA LEU A 225 -12.26 11.12 -10.65
C LEU A 225 -12.31 11.75 -9.24
N SER A 226 -12.49 13.06 -9.13
CA SER A 226 -12.79 13.71 -7.86
C SER A 226 -14.19 13.31 -7.35
N ARG A 227 -15.17 13.26 -8.27
CA ARG A 227 -16.58 12.92 -7.94
C ARG A 227 -16.78 11.40 -7.67
N TYR A 228 -15.99 10.56 -8.35
CA TYR A 228 -16.11 9.10 -8.28
C TYR A 228 -14.80 8.48 -7.80
N PRO A 229 -14.50 8.51 -6.48
CA PRO A 229 -13.21 8.06 -5.94
C PRO A 229 -12.93 6.58 -6.22
N LEU A 230 -13.95 5.73 -6.27
CA LEU A 230 -13.79 4.31 -6.57
C LEU A 230 -13.21 4.04 -7.98
N LEU A 231 -13.31 4.99 -8.90
CA LEU A 231 -12.70 4.89 -10.25
C LEU A 231 -11.22 5.33 -10.30
N ARG A 232 -10.65 5.76 -9.18
CA ARG A 232 -9.22 6.10 -9.08
C ARG A 232 -8.40 4.82 -9.15
N ASN A 233 -7.20 4.88 -9.68
CA ASN A 233 -6.44 3.69 -10.06
C ASN A 233 -5.54 3.10 -8.96
N ASN A 234 -5.57 3.63 -7.75
CA ASN A 234 -4.80 3.10 -6.63
C ASN A 234 -5.57 3.18 -5.31
N LEU A 235 -5.32 2.23 -4.43
CA LEU A 235 -5.85 2.16 -3.07
C LEU A 235 -4.71 2.30 -2.07
N ILE A 236 -4.97 2.97 -0.95
CA ILE A 236 -4.12 3.00 0.24
C ILE A 236 -4.94 2.47 1.40
N MET A 237 -4.53 1.37 2.00
CA MET A 237 -5.10 0.81 3.22
C MET A 237 -4.21 1.18 4.40
N ILE A 238 -4.80 1.67 5.47
CA ILE A 238 -4.15 1.88 6.76
C ILE A 238 -4.79 0.91 7.75
N ALA A 239 -3.98 0.09 8.41
CA ALA A 239 -4.43 -0.87 9.41
C ALA A 239 -3.50 -0.88 10.61
N GLU A 240 -4.02 -1.28 11.76
CA GLU A 240 -3.28 -1.42 13.01
C GLU A 240 -3.11 -2.90 13.37
N PRO A 241 -2.06 -3.29 14.11
CA PRO A 241 -1.94 -4.65 14.60
C PRO A 241 -3.13 -5.00 15.53
N ASN A 242 -3.78 -6.12 15.31
CA ASN A 242 -4.74 -6.64 16.27
C ASN A 242 -4.00 -7.49 17.33
N LEU A 243 -3.71 -6.88 18.46
CA LEU A 243 -2.94 -7.53 19.54
C LEU A 243 -3.79 -8.49 20.37
N GLN A 244 -5.11 -8.60 20.14
CA GLN A 244 -6.02 -9.45 20.93
C GLN A 244 -6.03 -10.92 20.47
N THR A 245 -5.38 -11.28 19.35
CA THR A 245 -5.40 -12.66 18.80
C THR A 245 -4.33 -13.59 19.37
N LYS A 246 -3.79 -13.35 20.58
CA LYS A 246 -2.83 -14.28 21.22
C LYS A 246 -3.47 -15.30 22.18
N THR A 247 -4.74 -15.66 22.00
CA THR A 247 -5.37 -16.72 22.82
C THR A 247 -6.22 -17.64 21.93
N GLN A 248 -5.56 -18.53 21.20
CA GLN A 248 -6.08 -19.85 20.84
C GLN A 248 -4.93 -20.79 20.52
#